data_c11c449f1adef2b7cbf4c9ff5deced97
#
_entry.id   c11c449f1adef2b7cbf4c9ff5deced97
#
_cell.length_a   1.000
_cell.length_b   1.000
_cell.length_c   1.000
_cell.angle_alpha   90.00
_cell.angle_beta   90.00
_cell.angle_gamma   90.00
#
_symmetry.space_group_name_H-M   'P 1'
#
loop_
_entity.id
_entity.type
_entity.pdbx_description
1 polymer ?
#
loop_
_entity_poly.entity_id
_entity_poly.type
_entity_poly.pdbx_seq_one_letter_code
_entity_poly.pdbx_strand_id
1 'polypeptide(L)'
;MPTEFPYLTILETRYKPLEVIEEKLTADAAPHPWYNETLCNVNDSVVRLGVVQGNYHWHNHQREDEFFYVVEGRLFIDLIDPQDPTTTEDNPRTIDLAPRQGVVIPKGVMHRPRAPQRTVMLMVETNTIRPTGS
;
A
#
# COMPACT_ATOMS: atom_id res chain seq x y z
N MET A 1 20.04 -9.86 -10.54
CA MET A 1 19.26 -9.61 -10.43
C MET A 1 18.37 -9.32 -9.80
N PRO A 2 18.38 -9.23 -9.80
CA PRO A 2 17.68 -8.92 -9.20
C PRO A 2 16.62 -8.69 -8.68
N THR A 3 16.32 -7.85 -8.43
CA THR A 3 15.03 -7.84 -7.82
C THR A 3 13.98 -8.18 -8.84
N GLU A 4 13.03 -8.95 -8.43
CA GLU A 4 11.94 -9.39 -9.28
C GLU A 4 10.82 -8.37 -9.34
N PHE A 5 10.84 -7.38 -8.45
CA PHE A 5 9.75 -6.43 -8.34
C PHE A 5 10.22 -5.05 -8.77
N PRO A 6 9.53 -4.39 -9.73
CA PRO A 6 9.90 -3.05 -10.19
C PRO A 6 9.41 -1.97 -9.21
N TYR A 7 9.60 -2.20 -7.92
CA TYR A 7 9.13 -1.31 -6.85
C TYR A 7 10.32 -0.78 -6.07
N LEU A 8 10.25 0.49 -5.69
CA LEU A 8 11.24 1.08 -4.79
C LEU A 8 10.59 1.28 -3.43
N THR A 9 11.19 0.70 -2.40
CA THR A 9 10.67 0.78 -1.03
C THR A 9 11.75 1.31 -0.12
N ILE A 10 11.42 2.39 0.62
CA ILE A 10 12.29 3.00 1.62
C ILE A 10 11.68 2.71 2.99
N LEU A 11 12.33 1.87 3.77
CA LEU A 11 11.84 1.49 5.09
C LEU A 11 12.24 2.47 6.19
N GLU A 12 13.29 3.27 5.96
CA GLU A 12 13.74 4.25 6.93
C GLU A 12 12.69 5.37 7.08
N THR A 13 12.51 5.82 8.31
CA THR A 13 11.52 6.84 8.63
C THR A 13 12.00 8.21 8.16
N ARG A 14 11.19 8.88 7.36
CA ARG A 14 11.54 10.17 6.78
C ARG A 14 11.41 11.32 7.77
N TYR A 15 10.34 11.31 8.57
CA TYR A 15 10.04 12.41 9.48
C TYR A 15 10.20 11.95 10.92
N LYS A 16 10.91 12.74 11.70
CA LYS A 16 11.11 12.50 13.14
C LYS A 16 9.92 13.05 13.93
N PRO A 17 9.78 12.66 15.19
CA PRO A 17 8.75 13.26 16.04
C PRO A 17 8.84 14.79 16.02
N LEU A 18 7.69 15.44 16.01
CA LEU A 18 7.52 16.89 16.01
C LEU A 18 7.84 17.58 14.68
N GLU A 19 8.36 16.85 13.70
CA GLU A 19 8.50 17.41 12.35
C GLU A 19 7.15 17.38 11.63
N VAL A 20 6.87 18.43 10.87
CA VAL A 20 5.65 18.48 10.06
C VAL A 20 5.83 17.61 8.83
N ILE A 21 4.91 16.70 8.64
CA ILE A 21 4.91 15.81 7.48
C ILE A 21 4.24 16.54 6.32
N GLU A 22 4.95 16.65 5.20
CA GLU A 22 4.43 17.27 4.00
C GLU A 22 4.29 16.21 2.92
N GLU A 23 3.13 15.57 2.92
CA GLU A 23 2.87 14.43 2.05
C GLU A 23 3.02 14.79 0.58
N LYS A 24 2.50 15.96 0.17
CA LYS A 24 2.54 16.35 -1.23
C LYS A 24 3.97 16.54 -1.73
N LEU A 25 4.83 17.18 -0.95
CA LEU A 25 6.24 17.35 -1.34
C LEU A 25 6.93 16.00 -1.49
N THR A 26 6.68 15.10 -0.56
CA THR A 26 7.28 13.77 -0.60
C THR A 26 6.78 12.98 -1.81
N ALA A 27 5.47 13.03 -2.07
CA ALA A 27 4.89 12.35 -3.22
C ALA A 27 5.40 12.90 -4.54
N ASP A 28 5.51 14.23 -4.66
CA ASP A 28 5.96 14.87 -5.89
C ASP A 28 7.44 14.57 -6.19
N ALA A 29 8.22 14.23 -5.17
CA ALA A 29 9.63 13.90 -5.33
C ALA A 29 9.87 12.41 -5.59
N ALA A 30 8.83 11.57 -5.63
CA ALA A 30 8.99 10.14 -5.82
C ALA A 30 9.63 9.84 -7.17
N PRO A 31 10.78 9.14 -7.18
CA PRO A 31 11.56 8.96 -8.42
C PRO A 31 11.18 7.74 -9.24
N HIS A 32 10.20 6.97 -8.77
CA HIS A 32 9.87 5.68 -9.38
C HIS A 32 8.35 5.54 -9.48
N PRO A 33 7.82 4.96 -10.58
CA PRO A 33 6.36 4.80 -10.73
C PRO A 33 5.69 4.01 -9.62
N TRP A 34 6.39 3.06 -8.99
CA TRP A 34 5.90 2.40 -7.79
C TRP A 34 6.89 2.64 -6.65
N TYR A 35 6.52 3.52 -5.74
CA TYR A 35 7.39 4.02 -4.70
C TYR A 35 6.68 3.99 -3.36
N ASN A 36 7.29 3.36 -2.37
CA ASN A 36 6.80 3.33 -0.98
C ASN A 36 7.85 3.92 -0.06
N GLU A 37 7.44 4.81 0.81
CA GLU A 37 8.35 5.41 1.80
C GLU A 37 7.67 5.48 3.16
N THR A 38 8.38 5.11 4.22
CA THR A 38 7.89 5.25 5.58
C THR A 38 7.98 6.72 5.98
N LEU A 39 6.85 7.32 6.31
CA LEU A 39 6.81 8.74 6.69
C LEU A 39 7.13 8.92 8.16
N CYS A 40 6.49 8.16 9.03
CA CYS A 40 6.64 8.32 10.48
C CYS A 40 6.24 7.06 11.21
N ASN A 41 6.58 7.02 12.50
CA ASN A 41 6.18 5.96 13.41
C ASN A 41 5.13 6.50 14.39
N VAL A 42 4.17 5.66 14.73
CA VAL A 42 3.20 5.92 15.81
C VAL A 42 3.11 4.64 16.62
N ASN A 43 3.78 4.62 17.77
CA ASN A 43 3.93 3.40 18.57
C ASN A 43 4.53 2.27 17.74
N ASP A 44 3.86 1.13 17.65
CA ASP A 44 4.29 0.00 16.86
C ASP A 44 3.83 0.08 15.41
N SER A 45 3.12 1.15 15.06
CA SER A 45 2.61 1.35 13.70
C SER A 45 3.47 2.34 12.93
N VAL A 46 3.42 2.22 11.62
CA VAL A 46 4.05 3.17 10.71
C VAL A 46 3.00 3.71 9.75
N VAL A 47 3.22 4.94 9.32
CA VAL A 47 2.46 5.54 8.22
C VAL A 47 3.40 5.56 7.02
N ARG A 48 2.99 4.91 5.94
CA ARG A 48 3.75 4.85 4.71
C ARG A 48 3.04 5.58 3.59
N LEU A 49 3.82 6.20 2.74
CA LEU A 49 3.33 6.85 1.52
C LEU A 49 3.58 5.91 0.35
N GLY A 50 2.54 5.70 -0.45
CA GLY A 50 2.67 5.00 -1.71
C GLY A 50 2.38 5.95 -2.86
N VAL A 51 3.28 6.01 -3.83
CA VAL A 51 3.04 6.67 -5.11
C VAL A 51 3.12 5.57 -6.14
N VAL A 52 1.97 5.23 -6.73
CA VAL A 52 1.84 3.96 -7.44
C VAL A 52 1.20 4.15 -8.79
N GLN A 53 1.61 3.31 -9.74
CA GLN A 53 1.00 3.23 -11.06
C GLN A 53 1.30 1.84 -11.63
N GLY A 54 0.29 1.16 -12.14
CA GLY A 54 0.40 -0.19 -12.64
C GLY A 54 -0.12 -1.21 -11.65
N ASN A 55 0.28 -2.45 -11.84
CA ASN A 55 -0.18 -3.57 -11.03
C ASN A 55 0.91 -3.99 -10.04
N TYR A 56 0.51 -4.22 -8.81
CA TYR A 56 1.37 -4.87 -7.84
C TYR A 56 1.23 -6.38 -7.98
N HIS A 57 2.06 -7.14 -7.28
CA HIS A 57 1.93 -8.59 -7.27
C HIS A 57 0.94 -9.04 -6.20
N TRP A 58 0.40 -10.24 -6.36
CA TRP A 58 -0.44 -10.86 -5.35
C TRP A 58 0.39 -11.20 -4.12
N HIS A 59 -0.10 -10.84 -2.93
CA HIS A 59 0.58 -11.12 -1.67
C HIS A 59 -0.40 -11.06 -0.51
N ASN A 60 0.07 -11.46 0.67
CA ASN A 60 -0.66 -11.25 1.91
C ASN A 60 0.33 -10.94 3.03
N HIS A 61 -0.22 -10.51 4.16
CA HIS A 61 0.51 -10.36 5.40
C HIS A 61 -0.12 -11.32 6.40
N GLN A 62 0.66 -12.29 6.88
CA GLN A 62 0.12 -13.42 7.64
C GLN A 62 -0.44 -13.01 9.00
N ARG A 63 0.11 -11.98 9.62
CA ARG A 63 -0.15 -11.66 11.02
C ARG A 63 -0.68 -10.26 11.26
N GLU A 64 -0.72 -9.43 10.23
CA GLU A 64 -1.03 -8.01 10.39
C GLU A 64 -2.11 -7.56 9.42
N ASP A 65 -2.98 -6.69 9.92
CA ASP A 65 -3.90 -5.95 9.06
C ASP A 65 -3.15 -4.82 8.36
N GLU A 66 -3.68 -4.37 7.23
CA GLU A 66 -3.09 -3.27 6.48
C GLU A 66 -4.18 -2.29 6.08
N PHE A 67 -3.99 -1.01 6.39
CA PHE A 67 -4.93 0.05 6.04
C PHE A 67 -4.43 0.80 4.83
N PHE A 68 -5.32 1.02 3.84
CA PHE A 68 -5.08 1.83 2.66
C PHE A 68 -6.01 3.03 2.67
N TYR A 69 -5.49 4.18 2.28
CA TYR A 69 -6.27 5.41 2.17
C TYR A 69 -5.79 6.21 0.98
N VAL A 70 -6.70 6.53 0.04
CA VAL A 70 -6.33 7.23 -1.20
C VAL A 70 -6.37 8.73 -0.97
N VAL A 71 -5.27 9.42 -1.32
CA VAL A 71 -5.16 10.87 -1.26
C VAL A 71 -5.54 11.47 -2.60
N GLU A 72 -4.97 10.95 -3.69
CA GLU A 72 -5.32 11.37 -5.06
C GLU A 72 -5.19 10.20 -6.00
N GLY A 73 -5.91 10.25 -7.11
CA GLY A 73 -5.93 9.17 -8.08
C GLY A 73 -7.05 8.18 -7.82
N ARG A 74 -6.79 6.90 -8.07
CA ARG A 74 -7.77 5.83 -7.85
C ARG A 74 -7.03 4.52 -7.65
N LEU A 75 -7.39 3.81 -6.59
CA LEU A 75 -6.77 2.54 -6.25
C LEU A 75 -7.81 1.43 -6.32
N PHE A 76 -7.47 0.36 -7.03
CA PHE A 76 -8.24 -0.87 -7.01
C PHE A 76 -7.47 -1.91 -6.22
N ILE A 77 -8.17 -2.66 -5.37
CA ILE A 77 -7.57 -3.76 -4.65
C ILE A 77 -8.33 -5.02 -5.01
N ASP A 78 -7.69 -5.89 -5.76
CA ASP A 78 -8.23 -7.19 -6.06
C ASP A 78 -7.94 -8.12 -4.89
N LEU A 79 -8.90 -8.94 -4.49
CA LEU A 79 -8.68 -9.85 -3.38
C LEU A 79 -9.44 -11.17 -3.57
N ILE A 80 -8.90 -12.19 -2.91
CA ILE A 80 -9.59 -13.47 -2.77
C ILE A 80 -10.31 -13.37 -1.43
N ASP A 81 -11.64 -13.24 -1.52
CA ASP A 81 -12.47 -13.02 -0.33
C ASP A 81 -12.70 -14.37 0.39
N PRO A 82 -12.24 -14.51 1.63
CA PRO A 82 -12.44 -15.78 2.36
C PRO A 82 -13.91 -16.11 2.61
N GLN A 83 -14.80 -15.12 2.51
CA GLN A 83 -16.24 -15.33 2.67
C GLN A 83 -16.96 -15.60 1.35
N ASP A 84 -16.25 -15.53 0.24
CA ASP A 84 -16.80 -15.81 -1.08
C ASP A 84 -15.91 -16.82 -1.81
N PRO A 85 -16.25 -18.12 -1.72
CA PRO A 85 -15.40 -19.16 -2.31
C PRO A 85 -15.35 -19.15 -3.82
N THR A 86 -16.14 -18.31 -4.49
CA THR A 86 -16.07 -18.17 -5.95
C THR A 86 -14.92 -17.25 -6.37
N THR A 87 -14.35 -16.50 -5.46
CA THR A 87 -13.23 -15.59 -5.79
C THR A 87 -11.92 -16.34 -5.93
N THR A 88 -11.15 -15.95 -6.95
CA THR A 88 -9.82 -16.49 -7.24
C THR A 88 -8.97 -15.36 -7.79
N GLU A 89 -7.70 -15.61 -8.06
CA GLU A 89 -6.86 -14.63 -8.73
C GLU A 89 -7.39 -14.26 -10.12
N ASP A 90 -8.02 -15.20 -10.81
CA ASP A 90 -8.62 -14.95 -12.12
C ASP A 90 -10.01 -14.34 -12.04
N ASN A 91 -10.65 -14.42 -10.89
CA ASN A 91 -12.00 -13.90 -10.66
C ASN A 91 -12.06 -13.26 -9.28
N PRO A 92 -11.33 -12.16 -9.06
CA PRO A 92 -11.24 -11.55 -7.72
C PRO A 92 -12.46 -10.72 -7.39
N ARG A 93 -12.67 -10.50 -6.10
CA ARG A 93 -13.46 -9.36 -5.64
C ARG A 93 -12.56 -8.12 -5.78
N THR A 94 -13.12 -7.02 -6.26
CA THR A 94 -12.36 -5.77 -6.41
C THR A 94 -12.97 -4.68 -5.54
N ILE A 95 -12.13 -4.06 -4.72
CA ILE A 95 -12.48 -2.86 -3.98
C ILE A 95 -11.97 -1.67 -4.77
N ASP A 96 -12.84 -0.67 -4.97
CA ASP A 96 -12.57 0.51 -5.77
C ASP A 96 -12.55 1.73 -4.85
N LEU A 97 -11.37 2.34 -4.69
CA LEU A 97 -11.18 3.48 -3.79
C LEU A 97 -10.91 4.77 -4.58
N ALA A 98 -11.80 5.73 -4.39
CA ALA A 98 -11.63 7.10 -4.86
C ALA A 98 -10.88 7.92 -3.80
N PRO A 99 -10.44 9.16 -4.10
CA PRO A 99 -9.82 10.01 -3.10
C PRO A 99 -10.68 10.17 -1.85
N ARG A 100 -10.03 10.15 -0.70
CA ARG A 100 -10.65 10.23 0.63
C ARG A 100 -11.45 8.99 1.02
N GLN A 101 -11.16 7.87 0.38
CA GLN A 101 -11.71 6.57 0.76
C GLN A 101 -10.59 5.64 1.18
N GLY A 102 -10.88 4.78 2.14
CA GLY A 102 -9.92 3.82 2.65
C GLY A 102 -10.56 2.50 3.02
N VAL A 103 -9.73 1.52 3.26
CA VAL A 103 -10.18 0.17 3.62
C VAL A 103 -9.09 -0.53 4.43
N VAL A 104 -9.51 -1.41 5.34
CA VAL A 104 -8.59 -2.32 6.02
C VAL A 104 -8.65 -3.66 5.31
N ILE A 105 -7.49 -4.14 4.89
CA ILE A 105 -7.34 -5.51 4.39
C ILE A 105 -6.92 -6.37 5.58
N PRO A 106 -7.75 -7.32 6.01
CA PRO A 106 -7.41 -8.15 7.17
C PRO A 106 -6.21 -9.05 6.91
N LYS A 107 -5.52 -9.39 7.98
CA LYS A 107 -4.40 -10.35 7.89
C LYS A 107 -4.84 -11.63 7.20
N GLY A 108 -3.94 -12.20 6.45
CA GLY A 108 -4.15 -13.47 5.74
C GLY A 108 -4.89 -13.34 4.40
N VAL A 109 -5.50 -12.21 4.11
CA VAL A 109 -6.25 -12.04 2.86
C VAL A 109 -5.29 -11.79 1.70
N MET A 110 -5.32 -12.67 0.71
CA MET A 110 -4.53 -12.53 -0.50
C MET A 110 -5.09 -11.39 -1.33
N HIS A 111 -4.25 -10.43 -1.68
CA HIS A 111 -4.71 -9.23 -2.38
C HIS A 111 -3.64 -8.66 -3.31
N ARG A 112 -4.08 -7.79 -4.22
CA ARG A 112 -3.21 -7.12 -5.17
C ARG A 112 -3.71 -5.70 -5.42
N PRO A 113 -3.00 -4.67 -4.95
CA PRO A 113 -3.31 -3.29 -5.34
C PRO A 113 -2.93 -3.04 -6.80
N ARG A 114 -3.72 -2.23 -7.49
CA ARG A 114 -3.38 -1.75 -8.83
C ARG A 114 -3.94 -0.36 -9.05
N ALA A 115 -3.23 0.43 -9.82
CA ALA A 115 -3.60 1.80 -10.13
C ALA A 115 -3.40 2.05 -11.63
N PRO A 116 -4.49 2.23 -12.40
CA PRO A 116 -4.36 2.48 -13.83
C PRO A 116 -3.63 3.79 -14.15
N GLN A 117 -3.66 4.75 -13.24
CA GLN A 117 -2.97 6.02 -13.37
C GLN A 117 -2.28 6.34 -12.05
N ARG A 118 -1.38 7.34 -12.08
CA ARG A 118 -0.63 7.73 -10.88
C ARG A 118 -1.58 7.98 -9.72
N THR A 119 -1.34 7.32 -8.63
CA THR A 119 -2.17 7.38 -7.42
C THR A 119 -1.28 7.58 -6.22
N VAL A 120 -1.71 8.46 -5.31
CA VAL A 120 -1.04 8.70 -4.04
C VAL A 120 -1.91 8.15 -2.94
N MET A 121 -1.33 7.30 -2.11
CA MET A 121 -2.04 6.67 -1.00
C MET A 121 -1.21 6.69 0.27
N LEU A 122 -1.90 6.60 1.40
CA LEU A 122 -1.28 6.35 2.69
C LEU A 122 -1.62 4.95 3.14
N MET A 123 -0.67 4.31 3.81
CA MET A 123 -0.86 3.01 4.42
C MET A 123 -0.52 3.11 5.90
N VAL A 124 -1.31 2.47 6.74
CA VAL A 124 -1.00 2.33 8.16
C VAL A 124 -0.89 0.84 8.45
N GLU A 125 0.23 0.46 9.03
CA GLU A 125 0.52 -0.95 9.28
C GLU A 125 1.54 -1.06 10.42
N THR A 126 1.76 -2.28 10.94
CA THR A 126 2.78 -2.45 11.97
C THR A 126 4.17 -2.28 11.36
N ASN A 127 5.14 -1.91 12.19
CA ASN A 127 6.50 -1.70 11.71
C ASN A 127 7.21 -2.99 11.26
N THR A 128 6.61 -4.15 11.52
CA THR A 128 7.14 -5.44 11.10
C THR A 128 6.69 -5.84 9.70
N ILE A 129 5.71 -5.14 9.14
CA ILE A 129 5.20 -5.46 7.81
C ILE A 129 6.22 -5.07 6.73
N ARG A 130 6.41 -5.96 5.77
CA ARG A 130 7.12 -5.66 4.54
C ARG A 130 6.08 -5.40 3.45
N PRO A 131 6.15 -4.28 2.73
CA PRO A 131 5.15 -3.94 1.72
C PRO A 131 4.97 -5.01 0.63
N THR A 132 5.99 -5.81 0.38
CA THR A 132 5.94 -6.86 -0.66
C THR A 132 5.29 -8.16 -0.18
N GLY A 133 4.94 -8.24 1.10
CA GLY A 133 4.34 -9.43 1.68
C GLY A 133 5.21 -10.05 2.76
N SER A 134 4.60 -10.83 3.60
CA SER A 134 5.30 -11.47 4.72
C SER A 134 4.92 -12.93 4.90
#